data_bf7a1ea4f0e5c10c09bcc11f3f7981d7
#
_entry.id   bf7a1ea4f0e5c10c09bcc11f3f7981d7
#
_cell.length_a   1.000
_cell.length_b   1.000
_cell.length_c   1.000
_cell.angle_alpha   90.00
_cell.angle_beta   90.00
_cell.angle_gamma   90.00
#
_symmetry.space_group_name_H-M   'P 1'
#
loop_
_entity.id
_entity.type
_entity.pdbx_description
1 polymer ?
#
loop_
_entity_poly.entity_id
_entity_poly.type
_entity_poly.pdbx_seq_one_letter_code
_entity_poly.pdbx_strand_id
1 'polypeptide(L)'
;MQKLFFIITLLCFFSFSVQAAEKEAWNADGQFRRAFVIDDGLSALRKSPKVTSTCLRRLRVGRKIFIISSIKNQDGIKYYYIAITRRTRGFIDAASVVSPSQAGDDARLMRLIEASKGVDKIVLAQILVSNFPKSRFCPDALLAEGEAAEKIALELSKKISRRLPEQLDKELELERYLLNNPILDKYSRLGINFYIDTEEKFYRYDGAVYKQILSRYPRSLAASHAKEKLQILIKPTEE
;
A
#
# COMPACT_ATOMS: atom_id res chain seq x y z
N MET A 1 -43.71 -28.68 0.21
CA MET A 1 -42.99 -27.43 -0.10
C MET A 1 -41.73 -27.24 0.74
N GLN A 2 -41.63 -27.75 1.96
CA GLN A 2 -40.46 -27.54 2.84
C GLN A 2 -39.15 -28.27 2.41
N LYS A 3 -39.27 -29.40 1.71
CA LYS A 3 -38.09 -30.18 1.25
C LYS A 3 -37.39 -29.59 0.03
N LEU A 4 -38.07 -28.76 -0.78
CA LEU A 4 -37.49 -28.11 -1.96
C LEU A 4 -36.60 -26.91 -1.58
N PHE A 5 -36.93 -26.22 -0.49
CA PHE A 5 -36.17 -25.07 0.00
C PHE A 5 -34.79 -25.46 0.58
N PHE A 6 -34.72 -26.67 1.18
CA PHE A 6 -33.45 -27.17 1.75
C PHE A 6 -32.40 -27.56 0.69
N ILE A 7 -32.86 -28.02 -0.49
CA ILE A 7 -31.97 -28.42 -1.59
C ILE A 7 -31.37 -27.20 -2.27
N ILE A 8 -32.13 -26.09 -2.38
CA ILE A 8 -31.64 -24.86 -3.03
C ILE A 8 -30.62 -24.13 -2.13
N THR A 9 -30.82 -24.10 -0.81
CA THR A 9 -29.86 -23.53 0.13
C THR A 9 -28.55 -24.33 0.19
N LEU A 10 -28.60 -25.64 0.08
CA LEU A 10 -27.41 -26.49 0.09
C LEU A 10 -26.57 -26.32 -1.19
N LEU A 11 -27.20 -26.10 -2.35
CA LEU A 11 -26.53 -25.85 -3.63
C LEU A 11 -25.82 -24.48 -3.67
N CYS A 12 -26.39 -23.46 -3.01
CA CYS A 12 -25.71 -22.14 -2.92
C CYS A 12 -24.48 -22.15 -2.02
N PHE A 13 -24.46 -22.94 -0.94
CA PHE A 13 -23.28 -23.07 -0.09
C PHE A 13 -22.15 -23.85 -0.77
N PHE A 14 -22.46 -24.82 -1.63
CA PHE A 14 -21.44 -25.57 -2.38
C PHE A 14 -20.77 -24.73 -3.45
N SER A 15 -21.47 -23.79 -4.07
CA SER A 15 -20.89 -22.91 -5.11
C SER A 15 -19.89 -21.90 -4.53
N PHE A 16 -20.07 -21.44 -3.29
CA PHE A 16 -19.17 -20.51 -2.63
C PHE A 16 -17.87 -21.17 -2.16
N SER A 17 -17.93 -22.43 -1.70
CA SER A 17 -16.75 -23.18 -1.26
C SER A 17 -15.85 -23.60 -2.43
N VAL A 18 -16.42 -23.89 -3.60
CA VAL A 18 -15.65 -24.24 -4.80
C VAL A 18 -14.87 -23.04 -5.34
N GLN A 19 -15.43 -21.83 -5.33
CA GLN A 19 -14.70 -20.63 -5.76
C GLN A 19 -13.59 -20.20 -4.81
N ALA A 20 -13.75 -20.43 -3.52
CA ALA A 20 -12.69 -20.20 -2.53
C ALA A 20 -11.55 -21.21 -2.70
N ALA A 21 -11.87 -22.49 -2.85
CA ALA A 21 -10.89 -23.56 -3.10
C ALA A 21 -10.14 -23.37 -4.44
N GLU A 22 -10.80 -22.88 -5.50
CA GLU A 22 -10.12 -22.55 -6.76
C GLU A 22 -9.15 -21.36 -6.65
N LYS A 23 -9.44 -20.37 -5.78
CA LYS A 23 -8.50 -19.28 -5.49
C LYS A 23 -7.29 -19.76 -4.69
N GLU A 24 -7.48 -20.70 -3.78
CA GLU A 24 -6.38 -21.29 -2.99
C GLU A 24 -5.55 -22.28 -3.80
N ALA A 25 -6.16 -23.08 -4.67
CA ALA A 25 -5.45 -24.01 -5.56
C ALA A 25 -4.47 -23.31 -6.52
N TRP A 26 -4.77 -22.07 -6.95
CA TRP A 26 -3.82 -21.24 -7.71
C TRP A 26 -2.54 -20.93 -6.92
N ASN A 27 -2.60 -20.95 -5.59
CA ASN A 27 -1.48 -20.68 -4.68
C ASN A 27 -0.87 -21.98 -4.09
N ALA A 28 -1.53 -23.12 -4.20
CA ALA A 28 -1.15 -24.37 -3.54
C ALA A 28 -0.04 -25.16 -4.25
N ASP A 29 0.17 -24.93 -5.55
CA ASP A 29 1.15 -25.69 -6.33
C ASP A 29 2.62 -25.35 -6.09
N GLY A 30 2.96 -24.51 -5.11
CA GLY A 30 4.36 -24.21 -4.73
C GLY A 30 5.24 -23.63 -5.85
N GLN A 31 4.73 -23.56 -7.04
CA GLN A 31 5.45 -23.19 -8.28
C GLN A 31 5.58 -21.67 -8.46
N PHE A 32 4.71 -20.87 -7.80
CA PHE A 32 4.64 -19.42 -8.02
C PHE A 32 5.04 -18.64 -6.78
N ARG A 33 6.12 -17.88 -6.87
CA ARG A 33 6.58 -17.01 -5.79
C ARG A 33 5.82 -15.70 -5.82
N ARG A 34 5.17 -15.36 -4.70
CA ARG A 34 4.50 -14.06 -4.53
C ARG A 34 5.52 -12.94 -4.61
N ALA A 35 5.17 -11.87 -5.32
CA ALA A 35 6.02 -10.70 -5.46
C ALA A 35 5.17 -9.43 -5.63
N PHE A 36 5.81 -8.26 -5.50
CA PHE A 36 5.17 -6.95 -5.57
C PHE A 36 5.97 -6.02 -6.45
N VAL A 37 5.27 -5.24 -7.25
CA VAL A 37 5.87 -4.16 -8.06
C VAL A 37 6.21 -3.00 -7.15
N ILE A 38 7.44 -2.48 -7.26
CA ILE A 38 7.97 -1.41 -6.41
C ILE A 38 8.46 -0.18 -7.18
N ASP A 39 8.45 -0.23 -8.50
CA ASP A 39 8.95 0.85 -9.36
C ASP A 39 8.08 0.97 -10.60
N ASP A 40 7.46 2.13 -10.83
CA ASP A 40 6.61 2.39 -12.00
C ASP A 40 7.41 2.55 -13.30
N GLY A 41 8.64 3.04 -13.23
CA GLY A 41 9.50 3.26 -14.39
C GLY A 41 9.89 1.96 -15.10
N LEU A 42 10.22 0.92 -14.31
CA LEU A 42 10.65 -0.39 -14.80
C LEU A 42 9.52 -1.43 -14.83
N SER A 43 8.28 -1.05 -14.53
CA SER A 43 7.13 -1.95 -14.35
C SER A 43 6.42 -2.39 -15.62
N ALA A 44 7.03 -2.16 -16.79
CA ALA A 44 6.45 -2.58 -18.07
C ALA A 44 6.42 -4.11 -18.19
N LEU A 45 5.20 -4.70 -18.25
CA LEU A 45 5.00 -6.09 -18.63
C LEU A 45 5.22 -6.21 -20.13
N ARG A 46 6.15 -7.04 -20.55
CA ARG A 46 6.60 -7.17 -21.94
C ARG A 46 6.35 -8.57 -22.50
N LYS A 47 6.25 -8.65 -23.83
CA LYS A 47 6.09 -9.93 -24.55
C LYS A 47 7.34 -10.80 -24.50
N SER A 48 8.53 -10.20 -24.48
CA SER A 48 9.83 -10.89 -24.38
C SER A 48 10.78 -10.14 -23.43
N PRO A 49 11.86 -10.77 -22.90
CA PRO A 49 12.78 -10.19 -21.93
C PRO A 49 13.76 -9.21 -22.59
N LYS A 50 13.27 -8.18 -23.25
CA LYS A 50 14.04 -7.11 -23.92
C LYS A 50 13.37 -5.78 -23.70
N VAL A 51 14.15 -4.72 -23.45
CA VAL A 51 13.65 -3.36 -23.23
C VAL A 51 12.86 -2.84 -24.45
N THR A 52 13.26 -3.24 -25.66
CA THR A 52 12.60 -2.86 -26.91
C THR A 52 11.36 -3.69 -27.24
N SER A 53 11.09 -4.76 -26.47
CA SER A 53 9.92 -5.63 -26.71
C SER A 53 8.62 -4.89 -26.46
N THR A 54 7.57 -5.32 -27.19
CA THR A 54 6.21 -4.78 -27.04
C THR A 54 5.77 -4.76 -25.58
N CYS A 55 5.40 -3.58 -25.08
CA CYS A 55 4.81 -3.41 -23.77
C CYS A 55 3.34 -3.85 -23.83
N LEU A 56 3.01 -4.92 -23.11
CA LEU A 56 1.64 -5.42 -22.99
C LEU A 56 0.82 -4.55 -22.04
N ARG A 57 1.46 -4.09 -20.94
CA ARG A 57 0.83 -3.31 -19.88
C ARG A 57 1.88 -2.70 -18.96
N ARG A 58 1.61 -1.52 -18.39
CA ARG A 58 2.35 -1.01 -17.23
C ARG A 58 1.65 -1.42 -15.94
N LEU A 59 2.43 -1.83 -14.94
CA LEU A 59 1.93 -2.21 -13.63
C LEU A 59 2.19 -1.07 -12.65
N ARG A 60 1.26 -0.85 -11.74
CA ARG A 60 1.41 0.18 -10.69
C ARG A 60 2.19 -0.36 -9.50
N VAL A 61 2.88 0.50 -8.79
CA VAL A 61 3.47 0.19 -7.47
C VAL A 61 2.41 -0.43 -6.56
N GLY A 62 2.81 -1.42 -5.77
CA GLY A 62 1.91 -2.19 -4.91
C GLY A 62 1.18 -3.35 -5.62
N ARG A 63 1.28 -3.47 -6.95
CA ARG A 63 0.62 -4.57 -7.64
C ARG A 63 1.21 -5.92 -7.25
N LYS A 64 0.37 -6.80 -6.68
CA LYS A 64 0.71 -8.21 -6.43
C LYS A 64 0.80 -8.97 -7.74
N ILE A 65 1.86 -9.74 -7.89
CA ILE A 65 2.17 -10.59 -9.04
C ILE A 65 2.74 -11.94 -8.55
N PHE A 66 2.90 -12.87 -9.47
CA PHE A 66 3.48 -14.19 -9.20
C PHE A 66 4.65 -14.45 -10.15
N ILE A 67 5.84 -14.69 -9.61
CA ILE A 67 7.03 -15.05 -10.37
C ILE A 67 6.94 -16.53 -10.70
N ILE A 68 6.99 -16.85 -12.00
CA ILE A 68 7.01 -18.21 -12.54
C ILE A 68 8.46 -18.67 -12.75
N SER A 69 9.26 -17.84 -13.42
CA SER A 69 10.66 -18.13 -13.70
C SER A 69 11.50 -16.85 -13.80
N SER A 70 12.80 -17.01 -13.88
CA SER A 70 13.72 -15.89 -14.13
C SER A 70 14.64 -16.21 -15.30
N ILE A 71 14.99 -15.17 -16.06
CA ILE A 71 15.92 -15.24 -17.19
C ILE A 71 16.83 -14.01 -17.20
N LYS A 72 18.08 -14.19 -17.60
CA LYS A 72 18.96 -13.08 -18.00
C LYS A 72 18.93 -12.94 -19.50
N ASN A 73 18.75 -11.74 -20.03
CA ASN A 73 18.84 -11.46 -21.44
C ASN A 73 20.31 -11.37 -21.89
N GLN A 74 20.54 -11.11 -23.17
CA GLN A 74 21.89 -10.97 -23.75
C GLN A 74 22.69 -9.78 -23.15
N ASP A 75 21.98 -8.73 -22.70
CA ASP A 75 22.58 -7.54 -22.07
C ASP A 75 22.86 -7.75 -20.57
N GLY A 76 22.66 -8.97 -20.06
CA GLY A 76 22.85 -9.30 -18.64
C GLY A 76 21.73 -8.84 -17.71
N ILE A 77 20.68 -8.18 -18.22
CA ILE A 77 19.54 -7.72 -17.45
C ILE A 77 18.68 -8.91 -17.05
N LYS A 78 18.34 -9.00 -15.76
CA LYS A 78 17.48 -10.05 -15.22
C LYS A 78 16.01 -9.67 -15.40
N TYR A 79 15.24 -10.58 -15.97
CA TYR A 79 13.79 -10.49 -16.08
C TYR A 79 13.12 -11.61 -15.31
N TYR A 80 11.93 -11.33 -14.78
CA TYR A 80 11.02 -12.35 -14.28
C TYR A 80 9.90 -12.59 -15.30
N TYR A 81 9.64 -13.87 -15.63
CA TYR A 81 8.40 -14.26 -16.27
C TYR A 81 7.35 -14.36 -15.17
N ILE A 82 6.30 -13.55 -15.28
CA ILE A 82 5.29 -13.39 -14.22
C ILE A 82 3.89 -13.67 -14.71
N ALA A 83 3.00 -14.00 -13.78
CA ALA A 83 1.56 -13.99 -13.95
C ALA A 83 0.94 -12.89 -13.06
N ILE A 84 0.01 -12.12 -13.63
CA ILE A 84 -0.88 -11.22 -12.91
C ILE A 84 -2.20 -11.93 -12.64
N THR A 85 -2.68 -12.66 -13.63
CA THR A 85 -3.85 -13.53 -13.60
C THR A 85 -3.51 -14.84 -14.33
N ARG A 86 -4.40 -15.83 -14.32
CA ARG A 86 -4.23 -17.07 -15.11
C ARG A 86 -3.94 -16.81 -16.58
N ARG A 87 -4.55 -15.76 -17.16
CA ARG A 87 -4.47 -15.42 -18.58
C ARG A 87 -3.44 -14.33 -18.91
N THR A 88 -3.08 -13.49 -17.95
CA THR A 88 -2.18 -12.34 -18.19
C THR A 88 -0.79 -12.69 -17.69
N ARG A 89 0.13 -12.94 -18.59
CA ARG A 89 1.53 -13.29 -18.32
C ARG A 89 2.47 -12.47 -19.19
N GLY A 90 3.72 -12.35 -18.77
CA GLY A 90 4.77 -11.67 -19.55
C GLY A 90 6.04 -11.48 -18.73
N PHE A 91 6.97 -10.74 -19.30
CA PHE A 91 8.26 -10.46 -18.70
C PHE A 91 8.28 -9.08 -18.07
N ILE A 92 8.85 -8.98 -16.87
CA ILE A 92 9.06 -7.72 -16.16
C ILE A 92 10.51 -7.65 -15.70
N ASP A 93 11.08 -6.44 -15.65
CA ASP A 93 12.41 -6.23 -15.11
C ASP A 93 12.44 -6.63 -13.63
N ALA A 94 13.41 -7.46 -13.25
CA ALA A 94 13.54 -7.95 -11.88
C ALA A 94 13.84 -6.82 -10.87
N ALA A 95 14.45 -5.72 -11.32
CA ALA A 95 14.71 -4.56 -10.47
C ALA A 95 13.43 -3.86 -10.01
N SER A 96 12.33 -3.97 -10.77
CA SER A 96 11.04 -3.39 -10.40
C SER A 96 10.21 -4.22 -9.42
N VAL A 97 10.74 -5.34 -8.93
CA VAL A 97 9.96 -6.34 -8.19
C VAL A 97 10.68 -6.75 -6.90
N VAL A 98 9.94 -6.92 -5.80
CA VAL A 98 10.41 -7.56 -4.56
C VAL A 98 9.58 -8.79 -4.24
N SER A 99 10.21 -9.80 -3.62
CA SER A 99 9.55 -11.02 -3.19
C SER A 99 9.98 -11.42 -1.78
N PRO A 100 9.03 -11.78 -0.89
CA PRO A 100 9.36 -12.28 0.45
C PRO A 100 10.23 -13.54 0.47
N SER A 101 10.24 -14.28 -0.64
CA SER A 101 11.08 -15.47 -0.82
C SER A 101 12.52 -15.16 -1.27
N GLN A 102 12.84 -13.90 -1.56
CA GLN A 102 14.15 -13.47 -2.01
C GLN A 102 14.88 -12.77 -0.85
N ALA A 103 16.03 -13.32 -0.46
CA ALA A 103 16.86 -12.72 0.58
C ALA A 103 17.33 -11.31 0.18
N GLY A 104 17.29 -10.36 1.11
CA GLY A 104 17.74 -8.98 0.92
C GLY A 104 16.74 -8.06 0.23
N ASP A 105 15.59 -8.57 -0.23
CA ASP A 105 14.55 -7.74 -0.83
C ASP A 105 13.89 -6.80 0.18
N ASP A 106 13.83 -7.16 1.46
CA ASP A 106 13.37 -6.28 2.54
C ASP A 106 14.29 -5.07 2.72
N ALA A 107 15.61 -5.28 2.74
CA ALA A 107 16.59 -4.19 2.83
C ALA A 107 16.56 -3.29 1.58
N ARG A 108 16.37 -3.88 0.39
CA ARG A 108 16.18 -3.13 -0.86
C ARG A 108 14.92 -2.28 -0.82
N LEU A 109 13.83 -2.87 -0.32
CA LEU A 109 12.55 -2.17 -0.19
C LEU A 109 12.64 -1.02 0.81
N MET A 110 13.36 -1.20 1.95
CA MET A 110 13.57 -0.13 2.91
C MET A 110 14.31 1.08 2.30
N ARG A 111 15.39 0.84 1.53
CA ARG A 111 16.08 1.93 0.81
C ARG A 111 15.16 2.69 -0.16
N LEU A 112 14.24 1.98 -0.81
CA LEU A 112 13.25 2.63 -1.68
C LEU A 112 12.22 3.43 -0.89
N ILE A 113 11.77 2.94 0.27
CA ILE A 113 10.90 3.69 1.17
C ILE A 113 11.55 5.01 1.58
N GLU A 114 12.83 4.98 1.96
CA GLU A 114 13.59 6.18 2.34
C GLU A 114 13.66 7.20 1.19
N ALA A 115 13.93 6.73 -0.03
CA ALA A 115 14.02 7.56 -1.23
C ALA A 115 12.68 8.07 -1.76
N SER A 116 11.57 7.43 -1.41
CA SER A 116 10.23 7.73 -1.92
C SER A 116 9.55 8.86 -1.13
N LYS A 117 8.48 9.42 -1.71
CA LYS A 117 7.69 10.51 -1.11
C LYS A 117 6.19 10.24 -1.26
N GLY A 118 5.40 10.88 -0.41
CA GLY A 118 3.95 10.87 -0.53
C GLY A 118 3.34 9.46 -0.49
N VAL A 119 2.40 9.19 -1.39
CA VAL A 119 1.65 7.93 -1.44
C VAL A 119 2.54 6.72 -1.72
N ASP A 120 3.56 6.86 -2.56
CA ASP A 120 4.44 5.74 -2.91
C ASP A 120 5.21 5.25 -1.68
N LYS A 121 5.69 6.18 -0.82
CA LYS A 121 6.33 5.84 0.46
C LYS A 121 5.39 5.01 1.34
N ILE A 122 4.13 5.40 1.46
CA ILE A 122 3.10 4.68 2.23
C ILE A 122 2.90 3.27 1.66
N VAL A 123 2.66 3.15 0.35
CA VAL A 123 2.41 1.86 -0.29
C VAL A 123 3.59 0.92 -0.14
N LEU A 124 4.83 1.40 -0.33
CA LEU A 124 6.04 0.59 -0.17
C LEU A 124 6.25 0.15 1.28
N ALA A 125 6.00 1.03 2.25
CA ALA A 125 6.06 0.70 3.68
C ALA A 125 5.05 -0.39 4.04
N GLN A 126 3.81 -0.27 3.56
CA GLN A 126 2.76 -1.28 3.76
C GLN A 126 3.12 -2.64 3.13
N ILE A 127 3.78 -2.64 1.95
CA ILE A 127 4.29 -3.88 1.35
C ILE A 127 5.31 -4.53 2.29
N LEU A 128 6.25 -3.77 2.84
CA LEU A 128 7.28 -4.29 3.74
C LEU A 128 6.63 -4.87 5.00
N VAL A 129 5.83 -4.11 5.70
CA VAL A 129 5.21 -4.52 6.98
C VAL A 129 4.29 -5.72 6.82
N SER A 130 3.51 -5.78 5.73
CA SER A 130 2.52 -6.83 5.51
C SER A 130 3.11 -8.11 4.95
N ASN A 131 4.19 -8.05 4.17
CA ASN A 131 4.71 -9.18 3.43
C ASN A 131 6.08 -9.67 3.91
N PHE A 132 6.79 -8.87 4.70
CA PHE A 132 8.07 -9.22 5.31
C PHE A 132 7.98 -9.12 6.85
N PRO A 133 7.05 -9.82 7.52
CA PRO A 133 6.76 -9.61 8.95
C PRO A 133 7.93 -9.93 9.88
N LYS A 134 8.93 -10.67 9.40
CA LYS A 134 10.17 -11.00 10.14
C LYS A 134 11.30 -10.01 9.85
N SER A 135 11.10 -9.02 9.00
CA SER A 135 12.13 -8.02 8.70
C SER A 135 12.36 -7.10 9.89
N ARG A 136 13.63 -6.86 10.19
CA ARG A 136 14.03 -5.87 11.22
C ARG A 136 13.63 -4.44 10.87
N PHE A 137 13.33 -4.17 9.61
CA PHE A 137 12.96 -2.85 9.11
C PHE A 137 11.49 -2.50 9.28
N CYS A 138 10.65 -3.43 9.79
CA CYS A 138 9.21 -3.14 9.97
C CYS A 138 8.92 -1.92 10.84
N PRO A 139 9.61 -1.70 12.00
CA PRO A 139 9.37 -0.51 12.80
C PRO A 139 9.71 0.79 12.06
N ASP A 140 10.83 0.81 11.35
CA ASP A 140 11.30 1.99 10.60
C ASP A 140 10.42 2.27 9.38
N ALA A 141 9.92 1.23 8.72
CA ALA A 141 8.96 1.36 7.64
C ALA A 141 7.63 1.95 8.11
N LEU A 142 7.11 1.52 9.26
CA LEU A 142 5.95 2.13 9.88
C LEU A 142 6.19 3.59 10.27
N LEU A 143 7.35 3.92 10.82
CA LEU A 143 7.70 5.30 11.15
C LEU A 143 7.68 6.17 9.89
N ALA A 144 8.32 5.72 8.82
CA ALA A 144 8.33 6.41 7.53
C ALA A 144 6.93 6.56 6.91
N GLU A 145 6.03 5.58 7.13
CA GLU A 145 4.62 5.66 6.72
C GLU A 145 3.88 6.76 7.48
N GLY A 146 4.02 6.82 8.81
CA GLY A 146 3.39 7.84 9.65
C GLY A 146 3.88 9.25 9.31
N GLU A 147 5.20 9.44 9.14
CA GLU A 147 5.78 10.71 8.72
C GLU A 147 5.29 11.16 7.32
N ALA A 148 5.11 10.21 6.40
CA ALA A 148 4.55 10.51 5.09
C ALA A 148 3.07 10.92 5.19
N ALA A 149 2.31 10.30 6.09
CA ALA A 149 0.92 10.66 6.35
C ALA A 149 0.79 12.08 6.94
N GLU A 150 1.63 12.44 7.93
CA GLU A 150 1.68 13.80 8.47
C GLU A 150 1.98 14.85 7.39
N LYS A 151 2.98 14.56 6.56
CA LYS A 151 3.36 15.46 5.48
C LYS A 151 2.24 15.65 4.45
N ILE A 152 1.52 14.57 4.14
CA ILE A 152 0.34 14.62 3.27
C ILE A 152 -0.75 15.48 3.90
N ALA A 153 -1.03 15.33 5.21
CA ALA A 153 -2.00 16.15 5.92
C ALA A 153 -1.67 17.65 5.77
N LEU A 154 -0.40 18.01 5.97
CA LEU A 154 0.06 19.40 5.81
C LEU A 154 -0.08 19.89 4.36
N GLU A 155 0.26 19.06 3.36
CA GLU A 155 0.12 19.42 1.94
C GLU A 155 -1.35 19.59 1.54
N LEU A 156 -2.24 18.75 2.06
CA LEU A 156 -3.68 18.86 1.85
C LEU A 156 -4.22 20.16 2.44
N SER A 157 -3.82 20.48 3.66
CA SER A 157 -4.21 21.71 4.35
C SER A 157 -3.82 22.96 3.56
N LYS A 158 -2.57 23.03 3.10
CA LYS A 158 -2.09 24.14 2.26
C LYS A 158 -2.86 24.28 0.94
N LYS A 159 -3.30 23.17 0.33
CA LYS A 159 -4.10 23.21 -0.90
C LYS A 159 -5.51 23.72 -0.66
N ILE A 160 -6.09 23.36 0.47
CA ILE A 160 -7.46 23.75 0.83
C ILE A 160 -7.51 25.22 1.24
N SER A 161 -6.58 25.69 2.08
CA SER A 161 -6.52 27.10 2.48
C SER A 161 -6.53 28.06 1.29
N ARG A 162 -5.98 27.63 0.14
CA ARG A 162 -5.98 28.42 -1.12
C ARG A 162 -7.30 28.35 -1.90
N ARG A 163 -8.20 27.45 -1.56
CA ARG A 163 -9.44 27.17 -2.31
C ARG A 163 -10.71 27.31 -1.47
N LEU A 164 -10.56 27.64 -0.19
CA LEU A 164 -11.70 27.84 0.69
C LEU A 164 -12.53 29.03 0.16
N PRO A 165 -13.83 28.85 -0.10
CA PRO A 165 -14.71 29.96 -0.42
C PRO A 165 -14.77 30.90 0.79
N GLU A 166 -14.62 32.21 0.57
CA GLU A 166 -14.71 33.25 1.61
C GLU A 166 -16.03 33.26 2.37
N GLN A 167 -17.05 32.57 1.85
CA GLN A 167 -18.42 32.53 2.36
C GLN A 167 -18.70 31.38 3.35
N LEU A 168 -17.73 30.51 3.64
CA LEU A 168 -17.89 29.40 4.59
C LEU A 168 -17.55 29.85 6.03
N ASP A 169 -18.40 30.73 6.59
CA ASP A 169 -18.20 31.27 7.94
C ASP A 169 -18.74 30.37 9.05
N LYS A 170 -19.51 29.33 8.72
CA LYS A 170 -20.06 28.41 9.73
C LYS A 170 -19.17 27.18 9.85
N GLU A 171 -18.73 26.92 11.06
CA GLU A 171 -17.87 25.77 11.42
C GLU A 171 -18.39 24.44 10.87
N LEU A 172 -19.70 24.18 10.98
CA LEU A 172 -20.35 22.96 10.49
C LEU A 172 -20.33 22.86 8.95
N GLU A 173 -20.43 23.96 8.22
CA GLU A 173 -20.36 23.99 6.76
C GLU A 173 -18.93 23.75 6.29
N LEU A 174 -17.97 24.31 6.97
CA LEU A 174 -16.54 24.10 6.73
C LEU A 174 -16.18 22.63 6.95
N GLU A 175 -16.58 22.05 8.08
CA GLU A 175 -16.31 20.66 8.40
C GLU A 175 -16.92 19.72 7.32
N ARG A 176 -18.18 19.93 6.94
CA ARG A 176 -18.83 19.17 5.84
C ARG A 176 -18.07 19.30 4.52
N TYR A 177 -17.63 20.50 4.16
CA TYR A 177 -16.88 20.74 2.92
C TYR A 177 -15.53 20.01 2.94
N LEU A 178 -14.82 20.05 4.06
CA LEU A 178 -13.51 19.43 4.21
C LEU A 178 -13.60 17.89 4.27
N LEU A 179 -14.58 17.33 5.01
CA LEU A 179 -14.79 15.88 5.12
C LEU A 179 -15.28 15.24 3.82
N ASN A 180 -16.04 15.96 3.00
CA ASN A 180 -16.49 15.46 1.69
C ASN A 180 -15.44 15.60 0.56
N ASN A 181 -14.20 15.95 0.89
CA ASN A 181 -13.16 16.07 -0.12
C ASN A 181 -12.80 14.68 -0.69
N PRO A 182 -13.02 14.43 -2.01
CA PRO A 182 -12.79 13.10 -2.62
C PRO A 182 -11.36 12.60 -2.51
N ILE A 183 -10.41 13.50 -2.25
CA ILE A 183 -9.00 13.12 -2.09
C ILE A 183 -8.77 12.27 -0.83
N LEU A 184 -9.62 12.45 0.20
CA LEU A 184 -9.55 11.68 1.44
C LEU A 184 -9.86 10.20 1.21
N ASP A 185 -10.77 9.87 0.30
CA ASP A 185 -11.12 8.49 -0.06
C ASP A 185 -9.91 7.69 -0.55
N LYS A 186 -8.99 8.37 -1.25
CA LYS A 186 -7.76 7.74 -1.72
C LYS A 186 -6.88 7.27 -0.56
N TYR A 187 -6.76 8.09 0.47
CA TYR A 187 -5.93 7.79 1.64
C TYR A 187 -6.62 6.82 2.59
N SER A 188 -7.92 6.97 2.78
CA SER A 188 -8.73 6.04 3.59
C SER A 188 -8.64 4.60 3.04
N ARG A 189 -8.63 4.41 1.72
CA ARG A 189 -8.38 3.09 1.09
C ARG A 189 -7.00 2.51 1.37
N LEU A 190 -6.04 3.34 1.73
CA LEU A 190 -4.71 2.93 2.20
C LEU A 190 -4.64 2.79 3.73
N GLY A 191 -5.77 2.93 4.44
CA GLY A 191 -5.82 2.89 5.90
C GLY A 191 -5.24 4.13 6.59
N ILE A 192 -5.06 5.22 5.85
CA ILE A 192 -4.60 6.51 6.40
C ILE A 192 -5.80 7.43 6.54
N ASN A 193 -6.09 7.81 7.77
CA ASN A 193 -7.20 8.68 8.08
C ASN A 193 -6.72 10.05 8.56
N PHE A 194 -7.48 11.07 8.18
CA PHE A 194 -7.25 12.44 8.61
C PHE A 194 -8.50 12.93 9.33
N TYR A 195 -8.30 13.72 10.36
CA TYR A 195 -9.35 14.52 10.99
C TYR A 195 -9.12 15.98 10.70
N ILE A 196 -10.12 16.78 10.94
CA ILE A 196 -10.08 18.22 10.71
C ILE A 196 -9.95 18.91 12.05
N ASP A 197 -8.97 19.78 12.13
CA ASP A 197 -8.89 20.80 13.15
C ASP A 197 -9.71 21.99 12.65
N THR A 198 -10.89 22.21 13.26
CA THR A 198 -11.84 23.24 12.82
C THR A 198 -11.38 24.64 13.22
N GLU A 199 -10.64 24.79 14.31
CA GLU A 199 -10.10 26.07 14.77
C GLU A 199 -9.02 26.58 13.80
N GLU A 200 -8.07 25.73 13.47
CA GLU A 200 -6.97 26.08 12.59
C GLU A 200 -7.23 25.81 11.10
N LYS A 201 -8.40 25.21 10.77
CA LYS A 201 -8.89 24.93 9.40
C LYS A 201 -7.93 24.07 8.59
N PHE A 202 -7.34 23.03 9.21
CA PHE A 202 -6.44 22.12 8.52
C PHE A 202 -6.65 20.64 8.86
N TYR A 203 -6.08 19.76 8.03
CA TYR A 203 -6.09 18.32 8.28
C TYR A 203 -4.95 17.92 9.20
N ARG A 204 -5.26 17.02 10.13
CA ARG A 204 -4.29 16.32 10.97
C ARG A 204 -4.35 14.82 10.69
N TYR A 205 -3.21 14.16 10.80
CA TYR A 205 -3.14 12.70 10.76
C TYR A 205 -3.58 12.12 12.11
N ASP A 206 -4.32 10.99 12.10
CA ASP A 206 -4.88 10.35 13.31
C ASP A 206 -3.84 9.59 14.16
N GLY A 207 -2.61 9.46 13.68
CA GLY A 207 -1.52 8.80 14.39
C GLY A 207 -1.67 7.27 14.50
N ALA A 208 -2.57 6.64 13.75
CA ALA A 208 -2.85 5.21 13.86
C ALA A 208 -1.61 4.33 13.68
N VAL A 209 -0.72 4.67 12.72
CA VAL A 209 0.52 3.92 12.48
C VAL A 209 1.50 4.06 13.65
N TYR A 210 1.59 5.21 14.29
CA TYR A 210 2.43 5.40 15.49
C TYR A 210 1.94 4.56 16.66
N LYS A 211 0.62 4.51 16.88
CA LYS A 211 0.01 3.61 17.88
C LYS A 211 0.33 2.14 17.58
N GLN A 212 0.36 1.77 16.30
CA GLN A 212 0.75 0.43 15.87
C GLN A 212 2.23 0.12 16.18
N ILE A 213 3.14 1.08 16.02
CA ILE A 213 4.56 0.90 16.39
C ILE A 213 4.67 0.64 17.89
N LEU A 214 4.03 1.45 18.72
CA LEU A 214 4.06 1.30 20.18
C LEU A 214 3.50 -0.05 20.64
N SER A 215 2.47 -0.54 19.97
CA SER A 215 1.85 -1.83 20.27
C SER A 215 2.70 -3.04 19.83
N ARG A 216 3.24 -3.01 18.60
CA ARG A 216 3.93 -4.17 18.02
C ARG A 216 5.43 -4.20 18.28
N TYR A 217 6.06 -3.03 18.40
CA TYR A 217 7.51 -2.88 18.49
C TYR A 217 7.94 -1.94 19.62
N PRO A 218 7.45 -2.12 20.87
CA PRO A 218 7.65 -1.16 21.97
C PRO A 218 9.09 -0.91 22.35
N ARG A 219 10.01 -1.83 22.01
CA ARG A 219 11.44 -1.75 22.33
C ARG A 219 12.29 -1.22 21.18
N SER A 220 11.71 -0.83 20.05
CA SER A 220 12.45 -0.30 18.91
C SER A 220 12.75 1.19 19.09
N LEU A 221 13.79 1.70 18.40
CA LEU A 221 14.07 3.13 18.33
C LEU A 221 12.90 3.90 17.71
N ALA A 222 12.25 3.31 16.71
CA ALA A 222 11.06 3.87 16.09
C ALA A 222 9.91 4.10 17.10
N ALA A 223 9.82 3.30 18.18
CA ALA A 223 8.81 3.51 19.21
C ALA A 223 9.03 4.80 20.01
N SER A 224 10.28 5.17 20.30
CA SER A 224 10.59 6.43 20.95
C SER A 224 10.14 7.63 20.09
N HIS A 225 10.51 7.60 18.81
CA HIS A 225 10.07 8.64 17.85
C HIS A 225 8.54 8.67 17.68
N ALA A 226 7.89 7.49 17.58
CA ALA A 226 6.43 7.41 17.48
C ALA A 226 5.72 8.01 18.70
N LYS A 227 6.29 7.83 19.91
CA LYS A 227 5.76 8.44 21.13
C LYS A 227 5.84 9.96 21.10
N GLU A 228 6.99 10.51 20.69
CA GLU A 228 7.18 11.96 20.52
C GLU A 228 6.19 12.53 19.50
N LYS A 229 6.05 11.88 18.36
CA LYS A 229 5.10 12.25 17.30
C LYS A 229 3.66 12.27 17.79
N LEU A 230 3.22 11.26 18.53
CA LEU A 230 1.89 11.23 19.11
C LEU A 230 1.65 12.34 20.12
N GLN A 231 2.66 12.70 20.91
CA GLN A 231 2.54 13.83 21.86
C GLN A 231 2.31 15.15 21.12
N ILE A 232 2.99 15.39 19.99
CA ILE A 232 2.81 16.57 19.16
C ILE A 232 1.42 16.59 18.51
N LEU A 233 0.94 15.44 18.03
CA LEU A 233 -0.39 15.32 17.40
C LEU A 233 -1.55 15.55 18.38
N ILE A 234 -1.35 15.23 19.67
CA ILE A 234 -2.38 15.35 20.72
C ILE A 234 -2.38 16.74 21.36
N LYS A 235 -1.25 17.43 21.39
CA LYS A 235 -1.19 18.82 21.91
C LYS A 235 -1.77 19.76 20.85
N PRO A 236 -2.80 20.59 21.21
CA PRO A 236 -3.10 21.78 20.44
C PRO A 236 -1.82 22.63 20.44
N THR A 237 -1.51 23.24 19.32
CA THR A 237 -0.40 24.20 19.22
C THR A 237 -0.76 25.40 20.10
N GLU A 238 -0.28 25.41 21.34
CA GLU A 238 -0.26 26.62 22.17
C GLU A 238 0.90 27.48 21.64
N GLU A 239 0.59 28.39 20.74
CA GLU A 239 1.37 29.59 20.45
C GLU A 239 0.49 30.82 20.56
#